data_d3116d7b4ffbef67829b77da8d3b276b
#
_entry.id   d3116d7b4ffbef67829b77da8d3b276b
#
_cell.length_a   1.000
_cell.length_b   1.000
_cell.length_c   1.000
_cell.angle_alpha   90.00
_cell.angle_beta   90.00
_cell.angle_gamma   90.00
#
_symmetry.space_group_name_H-M   'P 1'
#
loop_
_entity.id
_entity.type
_entity.pdbx_description
1 polymer ?
#
loop_
_entity_poly.entity_id
_entity_poly.type
_entity_poly.pdbx_seq_one_letter_code
_entity_poly.pdbx_strand_id
1 'polypeptide(L)'
;GVVEDRKANFKASNASMRAIGAAIGAGDFETVTREAERIAAWAMVMPDYFPEGSGEGTSAKPAIWTDFVGFKDAAEANYYAAQELIAAAAKQDADAAGEALRAIGGTCKGCHQKFKSW
;
A
#
# COMPACT_ATOMS: atom_id res chain seq x y z
N GLY A 1 4.09 2.84 -20.06
CA GLY A 1 4.06 4.20 -19.51
C GLY A 1 3.69 4.25 -18.03
N VAL A 2 3.46 5.44 -17.52
CA VAL A 2 3.22 5.64 -16.08
C VAL A 2 1.94 4.94 -15.60
N VAL A 3 0.90 4.88 -16.43
CA VAL A 3 -0.38 4.23 -16.07
C VAL A 3 -0.19 2.73 -15.90
N GLU A 4 0.47 2.09 -16.84
CA GLU A 4 0.76 0.66 -16.77
C GLU A 4 1.68 0.33 -15.59
N ASP A 5 2.66 1.17 -15.34
CA ASP A 5 3.62 0.98 -14.25
C ASP A 5 2.92 1.07 -12.88
N ARG A 6 2.06 2.08 -12.68
CA ARG A 6 1.34 2.19 -11.41
C ARG A 6 0.34 1.07 -11.20
N LYS A 7 -0.33 0.60 -12.28
CA LYS A 7 -1.22 -0.57 -12.19
C LYS A 7 -0.45 -1.82 -11.78
N ALA A 8 0.72 -2.04 -12.37
CA ALA A 8 1.57 -3.17 -12.01
C ALA A 8 2.02 -3.09 -10.55
N ASN A 9 2.38 -1.91 -10.07
CA ASN A 9 2.80 -1.72 -8.69
C ASN A 9 1.66 -1.93 -7.68
N PHE A 10 0.43 -1.48 -7.99
CA PHE A 10 -0.73 -1.77 -7.14
C PHE A 10 -1.03 -3.27 -7.11
N LYS A 11 -0.94 -3.93 -8.25
CA LYS A 11 -1.13 -5.38 -8.33
C LYS A 11 -0.07 -6.12 -7.50
N ALA A 12 1.18 -5.70 -7.58
CA ALA A 12 2.26 -6.25 -6.79
C ALA A 12 2.02 -6.03 -5.29
N SER A 13 1.52 -4.84 -4.90
CA SER A 13 1.19 -4.54 -3.51
C SER A 13 0.10 -5.47 -2.98
N ASN A 14 -0.94 -5.74 -3.77
CA ASN A 14 -1.98 -6.70 -3.41
C ASN A 14 -1.42 -8.11 -3.24
N ALA A 15 -0.51 -8.52 -4.12
CA ALA A 15 0.16 -9.81 -4.00
C ALA A 15 1.00 -9.88 -2.72
N SER A 16 1.70 -8.80 -2.37
CA SER A 16 2.45 -8.71 -1.12
C SER A 16 1.55 -8.85 0.10
N MET A 17 0.35 -8.24 0.08
CA MET A 17 -0.62 -8.38 1.17
C MET A 17 -1.02 -9.83 1.39
N ARG A 18 -1.28 -10.57 0.31
CA ARG A 18 -1.63 -12.01 0.40
C ARG A 18 -0.46 -12.85 0.92
N ALA A 19 0.74 -12.57 0.43
CA ALA A 19 1.95 -13.28 0.86
C ALA A 19 2.22 -13.04 2.35
N ILE A 20 2.01 -11.82 2.84
CA ILE A 20 2.18 -11.48 4.25
C ILE A 20 1.20 -12.27 5.12
N GLY A 21 -0.08 -12.33 4.72
CA GLY A 21 -1.09 -13.07 5.47
C GLY A 21 -0.70 -14.54 5.63
N ALA A 22 -0.28 -15.19 4.56
CA ALA A 22 0.17 -16.58 4.60
C ALA A 22 1.44 -16.74 5.45
N ALA A 23 2.38 -15.81 5.35
CA ALA A 23 3.64 -15.86 6.08
C ALA A 23 3.45 -15.70 7.60
N ILE A 24 2.53 -14.83 8.02
CA ILE A 24 2.18 -14.68 9.44
C ILE A 24 1.67 -16.02 9.98
N GLY A 25 0.74 -16.66 9.26
CA GLY A 25 0.19 -17.94 9.63
C GLY A 25 1.23 -19.05 9.73
N ALA A 26 2.28 -18.97 8.92
CA ALA A 26 3.38 -19.94 8.90
C ALA A 26 4.51 -19.60 9.88
N GLY A 27 4.45 -18.45 10.54
CA GLY A 27 5.54 -17.96 11.39
C GLY A 27 6.79 -17.53 10.62
N ASP A 28 6.64 -17.24 9.34
CA ASP A 28 7.75 -16.84 8.46
C ASP A 28 7.89 -15.31 8.46
N PHE A 29 8.49 -14.78 9.51
CA PHE A 29 8.62 -13.33 9.70
C PHE A 29 9.64 -12.68 8.76
N GLU A 30 10.55 -13.45 8.21
CA GLU A 30 11.50 -12.97 7.20
C GLU A 30 10.75 -12.58 5.92
N THR A 31 9.81 -13.41 5.47
CA THR A 31 8.94 -13.09 4.34
C THR A 31 8.03 -11.91 4.65
N VAL A 32 7.48 -11.83 5.87
CA VAL A 32 6.65 -10.68 6.29
C VAL A 32 7.44 -9.39 6.11
N THR A 33 8.66 -9.34 6.61
CA THR A 33 9.53 -8.16 6.52
C THR A 33 9.79 -7.78 5.07
N ARG A 34 10.17 -8.75 4.24
CA ARG A 34 10.50 -8.50 2.83
C ARG A 34 9.31 -7.94 2.06
N GLU A 35 8.14 -8.53 2.23
CA GLU A 35 6.94 -8.08 1.52
C GLU A 35 6.42 -6.75 2.05
N ALA A 36 6.52 -6.50 3.35
CA ALA A 36 6.15 -5.21 3.93
C ALA A 36 7.08 -4.09 3.44
N GLU A 37 8.37 -4.37 3.27
CA GLU A 37 9.31 -3.41 2.69
C GLU A 37 8.94 -3.03 1.26
N ARG A 38 8.43 -3.98 0.47
CA ARG A 38 7.94 -3.71 -0.88
C ARG A 38 6.74 -2.77 -0.87
N ILE A 39 5.80 -3.00 0.04
CA ILE A 39 4.63 -2.12 0.20
C ILE A 39 5.10 -0.71 0.59
N ALA A 40 6.00 -0.59 1.56
CA ALA A 40 6.53 0.70 2.00
C ALA A 40 7.24 1.44 0.86
N ALA A 41 8.06 0.75 0.09
CA ALA A 41 8.80 1.35 -1.01
C ALA A 41 7.85 1.89 -2.09
N TRP A 42 6.81 1.15 -2.45
CA TRP A 42 5.81 1.62 -3.39
C TRP A 42 5.03 2.82 -2.85
N ALA A 43 4.58 2.76 -1.60
CA ALA A 43 3.83 3.86 -0.98
C ALA A 43 4.63 5.17 -1.00
N MET A 44 5.94 5.10 -0.80
CA MET A 44 6.80 6.28 -0.76
C MET A 44 6.89 6.99 -2.12
N VAL A 45 6.85 6.26 -3.22
CA VAL A 45 6.99 6.82 -4.57
C VAL A 45 5.68 6.92 -5.33
N MET A 46 4.61 6.33 -4.81
CA MET A 46 3.30 6.24 -5.48
C MET A 46 2.80 7.58 -6.02
N PRO A 47 2.85 8.69 -5.27
CA PRO A 47 2.34 9.96 -5.79
C PRO A 47 3.06 10.42 -7.07
N ASP A 48 4.31 10.08 -7.25
CA ASP A 48 5.09 10.45 -8.43
C ASP A 48 4.59 9.76 -9.72
N TYR A 49 3.76 8.74 -9.57
CA TYR A 49 3.19 7.99 -10.70
C TYR A 49 1.83 8.52 -11.13
N PHE A 50 1.43 9.68 -10.62
CA PHE A 50 0.16 10.33 -10.96
C PHE A 50 0.38 11.75 -11.49
N PRO A 51 1.15 11.92 -12.58
CA PRO A 51 1.28 13.25 -13.17
C PRO A 51 -0.08 13.74 -13.62
N GLU A 52 -0.24 15.06 -13.66
CA GLU A 52 -1.47 15.70 -14.10
C GLU A 52 -1.85 15.23 -15.51
N GLY A 53 -3.13 14.95 -15.71
CA GLY A 53 -3.62 14.44 -17.00
C GLY A 53 -3.55 12.93 -17.15
N SER A 54 -3.03 12.20 -16.17
CA SER A 54 -2.90 10.74 -16.28
C SER A 54 -4.13 9.96 -15.78
N GLY A 55 -5.24 10.64 -15.50
CA GLY A 55 -6.45 10.01 -14.99
C GLY A 55 -7.43 9.56 -16.05
N GLU A 56 -7.41 10.15 -17.24
CA GLU A 56 -8.37 9.86 -18.29
C GLU A 56 -8.32 8.40 -18.71
N GLY A 57 -9.49 7.76 -18.79
CA GLY A 57 -9.60 6.35 -19.15
C GLY A 57 -9.15 5.38 -18.08
N THR A 58 -8.90 5.85 -16.85
CA THR A 58 -8.47 5.03 -15.72
C THR A 58 -9.49 5.09 -14.59
N SER A 59 -9.26 4.28 -13.54
CA SER A 59 -10.08 4.31 -12.32
C SER A 59 -9.69 5.43 -11.36
N ALA A 60 -8.68 6.25 -11.68
CA ALA A 60 -8.26 7.36 -10.85
C ALA A 60 -9.29 8.48 -10.90
N LYS A 61 -9.75 8.95 -9.74
CA LYS A 61 -10.71 10.04 -9.65
C LYS A 61 -10.00 11.40 -9.75
N PRO A 62 -10.69 12.44 -10.24
CA PRO A 62 -10.14 13.80 -10.26
C PRO A 62 -9.65 14.30 -8.90
N ALA A 63 -10.20 13.77 -7.80
CA ALA A 63 -9.80 14.14 -6.45
C ALA A 63 -8.29 13.96 -6.20
N ILE A 64 -7.64 13.05 -6.91
CA ILE A 64 -6.18 12.86 -6.80
C ILE A 64 -5.47 14.19 -7.06
N TRP A 65 -5.88 14.91 -8.09
CA TRP A 65 -5.22 16.15 -8.50
C TRP A 65 -5.80 17.38 -7.84
N THR A 66 -7.11 17.40 -7.54
CA THR A 66 -7.74 18.53 -6.84
C THR A 66 -7.39 18.55 -5.36
N ASP A 67 -7.04 17.39 -4.79
CA ASP A 67 -6.58 17.27 -3.40
C ASP A 67 -5.31 16.41 -3.37
N PHE A 68 -4.29 16.86 -4.05
CA PHE A 68 -3.04 16.09 -4.15
C PHE A 68 -2.35 15.93 -2.78
N VAL A 69 -2.47 16.92 -1.91
CA VAL A 69 -1.95 16.82 -0.53
C VAL A 69 -2.64 15.67 0.21
N GLY A 70 -3.96 15.57 0.11
CA GLY A 70 -4.71 14.46 0.70
C GLY A 70 -4.31 13.10 0.12
N PHE A 71 -4.04 13.06 -1.19
CA PHE A 71 -3.57 11.84 -1.84
C PHE A 71 -2.19 11.42 -1.32
N LYS A 72 -1.28 12.36 -1.18
CA LYS A 72 0.05 12.12 -0.61
C LYS A 72 -0.05 11.67 0.85
N ASP A 73 -0.94 12.27 1.62
CA ASP A 73 -1.18 11.88 3.02
C ASP A 73 -1.69 10.44 3.11
N ALA A 74 -2.57 10.04 2.19
CA ALA A 74 -3.08 8.67 2.14
C ALA A 74 -1.97 7.66 1.81
N ALA A 75 -1.09 8.00 0.87
CA ALA A 75 0.07 7.18 0.55
C ALA A 75 1.03 7.08 1.74
N GLU A 76 1.23 8.17 2.44
CA GLU A 76 2.07 8.23 3.64
C GLU A 76 1.51 7.36 4.76
N ALA A 77 0.18 7.38 4.97
CA ALA A 77 -0.47 6.50 5.94
C ALA A 77 -0.21 5.02 5.63
N ASN A 78 -0.24 4.67 4.34
CA ASN A 78 0.08 3.31 3.90
C ASN A 78 1.54 2.96 4.21
N TYR A 79 2.46 3.89 3.98
CA TYR A 79 3.87 3.72 4.30
C TYR A 79 4.07 3.46 5.79
N TYR A 80 3.49 4.28 6.66
CA TYR A 80 3.66 4.11 8.11
C TYR A 80 3.02 2.83 8.62
N ALA A 81 1.89 2.41 8.08
CA ALA A 81 1.28 1.13 8.44
C ALA A 81 2.20 -0.05 8.08
N ALA A 82 2.87 0.03 6.92
CA ALA A 82 3.85 -0.98 6.53
C ALA A 82 5.06 -0.99 7.48
N GLN A 83 5.51 0.17 7.95
CA GLN A 83 6.59 0.25 8.93
C GLN A 83 6.21 -0.41 10.27
N GLU A 84 4.97 -0.25 10.72
CA GLU A 84 4.45 -0.93 11.91
C GLU A 84 4.51 -2.44 11.75
N LEU A 85 4.18 -2.94 10.57
CA LEU A 85 4.26 -4.37 10.28
C LEU A 85 5.70 -4.86 10.33
N ILE A 86 6.65 -4.10 9.78
CA ILE A 86 8.07 -4.44 9.85
C ILE A 86 8.54 -4.53 11.30
N ALA A 87 8.12 -3.58 12.15
CA ALA A 87 8.45 -3.59 13.56
C ALA A 87 7.90 -4.83 14.28
N ALA A 88 6.65 -5.21 13.98
CA ALA A 88 6.03 -6.41 14.55
C ALA A 88 6.77 -7.68 14.11
N ALA A 89 7.16 -7.75 12.84
CA ALA A 89 7.90 -8.89 12.29
C ALA A 89 9.29 -9.02 12.95
N ALA A 90 9.94 -7.90 13.23
CA ALA A 90 11.25 -7.90 13.91
C ALA A 90 11.16 -8.50 15.31
N LYS A 91 10.01 -8.35 15.96
CA LYS A 91 9.74 -8.92 17.29
C LYS A 91 9.17 -10.34 17.21
N GLN A 92 8.90 -10.82 16.00
CA GLN A 92 8.26 -12.12 15.76
C GLN A 92 6.92 -12.24 16.49
N ASP A 93 6.18 -11.15 16.58
CA ASP A 93 4.89 -11.05 17.23
C ASP A 93 3.77 -11.23 16.21
N ALA A 94 3.21 -12.43 16.15
CA ALA A 94 2.18 -12.79 15.16
C ALA A 94 0.90 -11.96 15.34
N ASP A 95 0.48 -11.69 16.57
CA ASP A 95 -0.74 -10.93 16.84
C ASP A 95 -0.57 -9.47 16.40
N ALA A 96 0.55 -8.85 16.76
CA ALA A 96 0.86 -7.49 16.34
C ALA A 96 1.00 -7.40 14.83
N ALA A 97 1.61 -8.40 14.18
CA ALA A 97 1.75 -8.46 12.74
C ALA A 97 0.37 -8.56 12.06
N GLY A 98 -0.52 -9.38 12.59
CA GLY A 98 -1.88 -9.50 12.08
C GLY A 98 -2.67 -8.18 12.18
N GLU A 99 -2.53 -7.46 13.29
CA GLU A 99 -3.16 -6.16 13.46
C GLU A 99 -2.58 -5.12 12.49
N ALA A 100 -1.26 -5.11 12.33
CA ALA A 100 -0.60 -4.21 11.40
C ALA A 100 -1.01 -4.48 9.95
N LEU A 101 -1.17 -5.75 9.57
CA LEU A 101 -1.66 -6.13 8.24
C LEU A 101 -3.07 -5.58 8.00
N ARG A 102 -3.96 -5.71 8.99
CA ARG A 102 -5.31 -5.13 8.89
C ARG A 102 -5.27 -3.62 8.76
N ALA A 103 -4.35 -2.96 9.46
CA ALA A 103 -4.18 -1.50 9.36
C ALA A 103 -3.73 -1.09 7.95
N ILE A 104 -2.83 -1.85 7.32
CA ILE A 104 -2.44 -1.61 5.93
C ILE A 104 -3.67 -1.72 5.01
N GLY A 105 -4.46 -2.78 5.17
CA GLY A 105 -5.70 -2.96 4.41
C GLY A 105 -6.66 -1.80 4.58
N GLY A 106 -6.76 -1.25 5.79
CA GLY A 106 -7.56 -0.06 6.07
C GLY A 106 -7.09 1.18 5.32
N THR A 107 -5.78 1.39 5.21
CA THR A 107 -5.24 2.52 4.45
C THR A 107 -5.48 2.37 2.95
N CYS A 108 -5.37 1.16 2.42
CA CYS A 108 -5.69 0.87 1.02
C CYS A 108 -7.16 1.19 0.73
N LYS A 109 -8.07 0.75 1.59
CA LYS A 109 -9.51 0.99 1.45
C LYS A 109 -9.83 2.48 1.54
N GLY A 110 -9.26 3.18 2.52
CA GLY A 110 -9.50 4.62 2.72
C GLY A 110 -9.06 5.45 1.52
N CYS A 111 -7.91 5.14 0.97
CA CYS A 111 -7.41 5.80 -0.24
C CYS A 111 -8.34 5.53 -1.44
N HIS A 112 -8.72 4.27 -1.64
CA HIS A 112 -9.59 3.89 -2.76
C HIS A 112 -10.97 4.54 -2.69
N GLN A 113 -11.53 4.70 -1.51
CA GLN A 113 -12.84 5.33 -1.36
C GLN A 113 -12.86 6.77 -1.87
N LYS A 114 -11.77 7.51 -1.67
CA LYS A 114 -11.69 8.92 -2.04
C LYS A 114 -11.11 9.15 -3.43
N PHE A 115 -10.14 8.36 -3.85
CA PHE A 115 -9.30 8.65 -5.00
C PHE A 115 -9.43 7.67 -6.17
N LYS A 116 -10.19 6.61 -6.01
CA LYS A 116 -10.36 5.59 -7.04
C LYS A 116 -11.84 5.24 -7.22
N SER A 117 -12.28 5.17 -8.48
CA SER A 117 -13.61 4.63 -8.81
C SER A 117 -13.51 3.14 -9.12
N TRP A 118 -14.47 2.38 -8.64
CA TRP A 118 -14.54 0.93 -8.87
C TRP A 118 -15.40 0.62 -10.09
#